data_4a8e663f9d6413c0d4870173eef68629
#
_entry.id   4a8e663f9d6413c0d4870173eef68629
#
_cell.length_a   1.000
_cell.length_b   1.000
_cell.length_c   1.000
_cell.angle_alpha   90.00
_cell.angle_beta   90.00
_cell.angle_gamma   90.00
#
_symmetry.space_group_name_H-M   'P 1'
#
loop_
_entity.id
_entity.type
_entity.pdbx_description
1 polymer ?
#
loop_
_entity_poly.entity_id
_entity_poly.type
_entity_poly.pdbx_seq_one_letter_code
_entity_poly.pdbx_strand_id
1 'polypeptide(L)'
;MLVSLSELSAGWVSGNTVQLQYAAGIYKIASWAHITNAHAVPGDGIVKGMKAVGSKLGQRGLLMLAEMSSAGNLASGDYSRQTLEMARRHKDFVCGFIAMHRIQDDYPDTSSNSDAGDEDFLVLTPGVGLDTKGDGMGQQYRTPQQVITESGCDIIIVGRGIYGSGEGHENMEETVKQAKRYQEAGWQAYLQRLA
;
A
#
# COMPACT_ATOMS: atom_id res chain seq x y z
N MET A 1 -3.00 5.15 10.77
CA MET A 1 -1.95 5.90 10.07
C MET A 1 -1.02 4.91 9.37
N LEU A 2 -0.93 5.00 8.06
CA LEU A 2 -0.08 4.16 7.23
C LEU A 2 1.31 4.80 7.13
N VAL A 3 2.37 4.02 7.37
CA VAL A 3 3.75 4.47 7.21
C VAL A 3 4.47 3.58 6.23
N SER A 4 5.08 4.20 5.23
CA SER A 4 5.93 3.51 4.27
C SER A 4 7.29 3.19 4.89
N LEU A 5 7.68 1.92 4.88
CA LEU A 5 9.05 1.51 5.18
C LEU A 5 10.00 1.64 4.00
N SER A 6 9.51 2.05 2.83
CA SER A 6 10.36 2.30 1.67
C SER A 6 11.40 3.39 1.93
N GLU A 7 11.07 4.38 2.77
CA GLU A 7 12.00 5.42 3.20
C GLU A 7 13.04 4.93 4.21
N LEU A 8 12.77 3.83 4.92
CA LEU A 8 13.71 3.21 5.85
C LEU A 8 14.55 2.12 5.20
N SER A 9 14.11 1.60 4.09
CA SER A 9 14.78 0.53 3.36
C SER A 9 15.74 1.06 2.29
N ALA A 10 16.43 2.16 2.55
CA ALA A 10 17.60 2.55 1.75
C ALA A 10 18.72 1.49 1.77
N GLY A 11 18.45 0.32 2.31
CA GLY A 11 19.28 -0.86 2.29
C GLY A 11 18.44 -2.10 2.06
N TRP A 12 18.78 -2.89 1.10
CA TRP A 12 18.37 -4.25 0.82
C TRP A 12 18.70 -5.13 2.04
N VAL A 13 17.81 -5.19 3.02
CA VAL A 13 18.17 -5.67 4.36
C VAL A 13 17.58 -7.03 4.60
N SER A 14 18.43 -7.93 5.08
CA SER A 14 18.01 -9.24 5.59
C SER A 14 16.94 -9.11 6.68
N GLY A 15 16.14 -10.14 6.87
CA GLY A 15 15.07 -10.17 7.86
C GLY A 15 15.48 -9.73 9.26
N ASN A 16 16.70 -10.03 9.70
CA ASN A 16 17.22 -9.59 11.00
C ASN A 16 17.40 -8.07 11.08
N THR A 17 17.89 -7.44 10.01
CA THR A 17 18.10 -5.99 10.03
C THR A 17 16.78 -5.25 10.01
N VAL A 18 15.82 -5.67 9.17
CA VAL A 18 14.48 -5.04 9.16
C VAL A 18 13.77 -5.23 10.49
N GLN A 19 13.93 -6.38 11.14
CA GLN A 19 13.42 -6.64 12.49
C GLN A 19 13.94 -5.61 13.51
N LEU A 20 15.25 -5.37 13.52
CA LEU A 20 15.88 -4.39 14.40
C LEU A 20 15.43 -2.96 14.09
N GLN A 21 15.37 -2.57 12.81
CA GLN A 21 14.93 -1.26 12.39
C GLN A 21 13.46 -1.01 12.77
N TYR A 22 12.59 -1.99 12.55
CA TYR A 22 11.18 -1.90 12.86
C TYR A 22 10.93 -1.79 14.38
N ALA A 23 11.64 -2.60 15.19
CA ALA A 23 11.45 -2.64 16.63
C ALA A 23 12.14 -1.48 17.37
N ALA A 24 13.43 -1.22 17.06
CA ALA A 24 14.35 -0.43 17.85
C ALA A 24 15.10 0.64 17.06
N GLY A 25 14.82 0.81 15.77
CA GLY A 25 15.37 1.91 14.96
C GLY A 25 14.99 3.28 15.52
N ILE A 26 15.62 4.34 15.01
CA ILE A 26 15.42 5.74 15.47
C ILE A 26 13.93 6.09 15.59
N TYR A 27 13.12 5.66 14.65
CA TYR A 27 11.68 5.99 14.60
C TYR A 27 10.80 5.06 15.43
N LYS A 28 11.33 3.92 15.95
CA LYS A 28 10.57 2.92 16.75
C LYS A 28 9.19 2.60 16.14
N ILE A 29 9.16 2.34 14.85
CA ILE A 29 7.93 2.30 14.04
C ILE A 29 6.90 1.32 14.59
N ALA A 30 7.35 0.15 15.04
CA ALA A 30 6.46 -0.85 15.61
C ALA A 30 5.67 -0.36 16.84
N SER A 31 6.16 0.67 17.54
CA SER A 31 5.49 1.19 18.75
C SER A 31 4.24 2.00 18.44
N TRP A 32 4.11 2.56 17.24
CA TRP A 32 3.00 3.48 16.91
C TRP A 32 2.29 3.19 15.57
N ALA A 33 2.96 2.56 14.60
CA ALA A 33 2.35 2.23 13.32
C ALA A 33 1.60 0.90 13.39
N HIS A 34 0.31 0.90 13.14
CA HIS A 34 -0.50 -0.32 13.09
C HIS A 34 -0.31 -1.07 11.78
N ILE A 35 -0.24 -0.33 10.68
CA ILE A 35 -0.02 -0.87 9.33
C ILE A 35 1.24 -0.22 8.75
N THR A 36 2.12 -1.05 8.21
CA THR A 36 3.33 -0.62 7.51
C THR A 36 3.37 -1.23 6.13
N ASN A 37 4.23 -0.76 5.24
CA ASN A 37 4.43 -1.40 3.96
C ASN A 37 5.90 -1.79 3.73
N ALA A 38 6.13 -2.76 2.84
CA ALA A 38 7.45 -3.18 2.43
C ALA A 38 7.46 -3.71 1.00
N HIS A 39 8.61 -3.56 0.33
CA HIS A 39 8.87 -4.22 -0.95
C HIS A 39 9.12 -5.73 -0.76
N ALA A 40 8.69 -6.53 -1.75
CA ALA A 40 8.94 -7.97 -1.78
C ALA A 40 10.37 -8.36 -2.22
N VAL A 41 11.12 -7.40 -2.78
CA VAL A 41 12.47 -7.64 -3.34
C VAL A 41 13.43 -8.42 -2.41
N PRO A 42 13.45 -8.17 -1.06
CA PRO A 42 14.30 -8.93 -0.16
C PRO A 42 13.84 -10.37 0.10
N GLY A 43 12.72 -10.81 -0.46
CA GLY A 43 12.13 -12.12 -0.24
C GLY A 43 11.41 -12.26 1.11
N ASP A 44 11.03 -13.49 1.46
CA ASP A 44 10.26 -13.83 2.68
C ASP A 44 10.88 -13.31 3.99
N GLY A 45 12.18 -13.08 4.01
CA GLY A 45 12.89 -12.58 5.18
C GLY A 45 12.35 -11.27 5.73
N ILE A 46 11.86 -10.37 4.84
CA ILE A 46 11.31 -9.08 5.27
C ILE A 46 9.99 -9.27 6.03
N VAL A 47 9.11 -10.13 5.53
CA VAL A 47 7.83 -10.44 6.20
C VAL A 47 8.07 -11.12 7.54
N LYS A 48 8.94 -12.13 7.57
CA LYS A 48 9.29 -12.87 8.80
C LYS A 48 9.91 -11.95 9.87
N GLY A 49 10.80 -11.05 9.46
CA GLY A 49 11.44 -10.09 10.37
C GLY A 49 10.44 -9.12 10.99
N MET A 50 9.55 -8.55 10.20
CA MET A 50 8.52 -7.64 10.69
C MET A 50 7.46 -8.36 11.53
N LYS A 51 7.01 -9.54 11.10
CA LYS A 51 6.07 -10.38 11.83
C LYS A 51 6.59 -10.76 13.22
N ALA A 52 7.87 -11.12 13.35
CA ALA A 52 8.49 -11.47 14.62
C ALA A 52 8.37 -10.37 15.69
N VAL A 53 8.25 -9.12 15.28
CA VAL A 53 8.02 -7.96 16.15
C VAL A 53 6.53 -7.65 16.25
N GLY A 54 5.85 -7.52 15.13
CA GLY A 54 4.46 -7.07 15.03
C GLY A 54 3.49 -8.00 15.76
N SER A 55 3.66 -9.32 15.63
CA SER A 55 2.81 -10.31 16.31
C SER A 55 2.88 -10.25 17.84
N LYS A 56 4.01 -9.80 18.40
CA LYS A 56 4.17 -9.64 19.86
C LYS A 56 3.42 -8.42 20.40
N LEU A 57 3.25 -7.42 19.57
CA LEU A 57 2.58 -6.16 19.94
C LEU A 57 1.06 -6.23 19.72
N GLY A 58 0.60 -7.20 18.93
CA GLY A 58 -0.80 -7.28 18.48
C GLY A 58 -1.21 -6.11 17.58
N GLN A 59 -2.28 -6.28 16.82
CA GLN A 59 -2.85 -5.23 15.96
C GLN A 59 -1.83 -4.56 15.02
N ARG A 60 -0.91 -5.34 14.47
CA ARG A 60 0.08 -4.91 13.48
C ARG A 60 -0.10 -5.72 12.21
N GLY A 61 -0.11 -5.04 11.06
CA GLY A 61 -0.24 -5.64 9.74
C GLY A 61 0.78 -5.10 8.75
N LEU A 62 0.99 -5.85 7.69
CA LEU A 62 1.91 -5.50 6.61
C LEU A 62 1.14 -5.41 5.29
N LEU A 63 1.39 -4.35 4.54
CA LEU A 63 1.05 -4.26 3.12
C LEU A 63 2.29 -4.57 2.29
N MET A 64 2.14 -5.47 1.33
CA MET A 64 3.22 -5.72 0.36
C MET A 64 3.09 -4.75 -0.81
N LEU A 65 4.19 -4.10 -1.19
CA LEU A 65 4.20 -3.24 -2.37
C LEU A 65 4.34 -4.12 -3.61
N ALA A 66 3.24 -4.27 -4.33
CA ALA A 66 3.15 -5.13 -5.52
C ALA A 66 3.24 -4.34 -6.82
N GLU A 67 2.75 -3.09 -6.83
CA GLU A 67 2.79 -2.21 -8.00
C GLU A 67 3.01 -0.75 -7.58
N MET A 68 3.52 0.05 -8.50
CA MET A 68 3.79 1.47 -8.30
C MET A 68 3.08 2.32 -9.36
N SER A 69 2.72 3.56 -8.99
CA SER A 69 2.05 4.51 -9.89
C SER A 69 3.00 5.29 -10.82
N SER A 70 4.31 5.15 -10.67
CA SER A 70 5.29 5.80 -11.55
C SER A 70 5.47 5.04 -12.85
N ALA A 71 5.53 5.75 -13.96
CA ALA A 71 5.80 5.15 -15.27
C ALA A 71 7.20 4.51 -15.32
N GLY A 72 7.30 3.35 -15.98
CA GLY A 72 8.58 2.65 -16.17
C GLY A 72 9.17 2.00 -14.93
N ASN A 73 8.39 1.85 -13.84
CA ASN A 73 8.85 1.12 -12.66
C ASN A 73 8.97 -0.38 -12.92
N LEU A 74 9.75 -1.07 -12.07
CA LEU A 74 10.00 -2.51 -12.19
C LEU A 74 9.03 -3.38 -11.36
N ALA A 75 8.16 -2.76 -10.57
CA ALA A 75 7.17 -3.48 -9.75
C ALA A 75 5.93 -3.81 -10.61
N SER A 76 6.05 -4.81 -11.48
CA SER A 76 4.99 -5.23 -12.39
C SER A 76 5.19 -6.69 -12.83
N GLY A 77 4.15 -7.30 -13.40
CA GLY A 77 4.20 -8.63 -13.99
C GLY A 77 4.64 -9.71 -12.98
N ASP A 78 5.76 -10.35 -13.27
CA ASP A 78 6.28 -11.45 -12.42
C ASP A 78 6.61 -11.00 -10.99
N TYR A 79 7.04 -9.76 -10.80
CA TYR A 79 7.24 -9.19 -9.46
C TYR A 79 5.91 -9.11 -8.69
N SER A 80 4.84 -8.64 -9.31
CA SER A 80 3.51 -8.54 -8.68
C SER A 80 2.99 -9.94 -8.33
N ARG A 81 3.13 -10.92 -9.24
CA ARG A 81 2.75 -12.32 -9.01
C ARG A 81 3.50 -12.93 -7.83
N GLN A 82 4.83 -12.80 -7.79
CA GLN A 82 5.66 -13.32 -6.69
C GLN A 82 5.34 -12.63 -5.36
N THR A 83 5.02 -11.34 -5.39
CA THR A 83 4.58 -10.60 -4.20
C THR A 83 3.26 -11.14 -3.67
N LEU A 84 2.29 -11.43 -4.52
CA LEU A 84 1.02 -12.06 -4.15
C LEU A 84 1.24 -13.45 -3.55
N GLU A 85 2.06 -14.29 -4.18
CA GLU A 85 2.39 -15.62 -3.66
C GLU A 85 3.08 -15.55 -2.28
N MET A 86 3.93 -14.53 -2.07
CA MET A 86 4.54 -14.28 -0.76
C MET A 86 3.49 -13.90 0.28
N ALA A 87 2.55 -13.03 -0.06
CA ALA A 87 1.46 -12.64 0.83
C ALA A 87 0.59 -13.84 1.21
N ARG A 88 0.25 -14.71 0.25
CA ARG A 88 -0.51 -15.95 0.47
C ARG A 88 0.14 -16.88 1.50
N ARG A 89 1.47 -16.95 1.52
CA ARG A 89 2.21 -17.72 2.54
C ARG A 89 2.21 -17.08 3.94
N HIS A 90 1.80 -15.83 4.05
CA HIS A 90 1.87 -15.03 5.27
C HIS A 90 0.56 -14.29 5.58
N LYS A 91 -0.60 -14.90 5.25
CA LYS A 91 -1.95 -14.33 5.46
C LYS A 91 -2.23 -13.92 6.92
N ASP A 92 -1.52 -14.49 7.86
CA ASP A 92 -1.62 -14.19 9.29
C ASP A 92 -0.92 -12.89 9.72
N PHE A 93 -0.23 -12.20 8.79
CA PHE A 93 0.42 -10.92 9.06
C PHE A 93 0.29 -9.93 7.90
N VAL A 94 0.30 -10.42 6.66
CA VAL A 94 0.07 -9.58 5.47
C VAL A 94 -1.44 -9.36 5.32
N CYS A 95 -1.87 -8.11 5.39
CA CYS A 95 -3.28 -7.74 5.28
C CYS A 95 -3.68 -7.16 3.92
N GLY A 96 -2.72 -6.99 3.00
CA GLY A 96 -3.02 -6.45 1.68
C GLY A 96 -1.82 -5.94 0.92
N PHE A 97 -2.11 -5.11 -0.09
CA PHE A 97 -1.14 -4.62 -1.04
C PHE A 97 -1.21 -3.11 -1.23
N ILE A 98 -0.05 -2.55 -1.61
CA ILE A 98 -0.02 -1.32 -2.39
C ILE A 98 0.07 -1.74 -3.85
N ALA A 99 -0.99 -1.47 -4.61
CA ALA A 99 -1.12 -1.89 -6.00
C ALA A 99 -2.02 -0.94 -6.80
N MET A 100 -2.04 -1.10 -8.11
CA MET A 100 -2.81 -0.24 -9.01
C MET A 100 -4.19 -0.83 -9.33
N HIS A 101 -4.43 -2.11 -9.02
CA HIS A 101 -5.69 -2.85 -9.18
C HIS A 101 -5.69 -4.07 -8.25
N ARG A 102 -6.77 -4.85 -8.26
CA ARG A 102 -6.86 -6.11 -7.51
C ARG A 102 -6.01 -7.19 -8.17
N ILE A 103 -4.73 -7.28 -7.79
CA ILE A 103 -3.78 -8.23 -8.40
C ILE A 103 -4.17 -9.70 -8.19
N GLN A 104 -4.95 -10.01 -7.15
CA GLN A 104 -5.46 -11.37 -6.91
C GLN A 104 -6.42 -11.84 -8.01
N ASP A 105 -7.05 -10.94 -8.75
CA ASP A 105 -7.95 -11.27 -9.86
C ASP A 105 -7.16 -11.75 -11.09
N ASP A 106 -5.94 -11.26 -11.29
CA ASP A 106 -5.06 -11.69 -12.39
C ASP A 106 -4.41 -13.05 -12.15
N TYR A 107 -4.23 -13.43 -10.87
CA TYR A 107 -3.54 -14.65 -10.46
C TYR A 107 -4.37 -15.43 -9.43
N PRO A 108 -5.49 -16.05 -9.83
CA PRO A 108 -6.34 -16.79 -8.93
C PRO A 108 -5.59 -17.93 -8.24
N ASP A 109 -5.89 -18.17 -6.96
CA ASP A 109 -5.31 -19.29 -6.23
C ASP A 109 -5.90 -20.62 -6.75
N THR A 110 -5.08 -21.41 -7.41
CA THR A 110 -5.45 -22.74 -7.95
C THR A 110 -5.14 -23.88 -6.99
N SER A 111 -4.66 -23.60 -5.78
CA SER A 111 -4.37 -24.63 -4.78
C SER A 111 -5.69 -25.28 -4.30
N SER A 112 -5.77 -26.59 -4.40
CA SER A 112 -6.98 -27.40 -4.10
C SER A 112 -7.40 -27.41 -2.61
N ASN A 113 -6.68 -26.72 -1.76
CA ASN A 113 -6.94 -26.57 -0.31
C ASN A 113 -7.40 -25.17 0.11
N SER A 114 -7.52 -24.24 -0.81
CA SER A 114 -8.13 -22.96 -0.50
C SER A 114 -9.65 -23.15 -0.53
N ASP A 115 -10.36 -22.73 0.52
CA ASP A 115 -11.70 -22.21 0.38
C ASP A 115 -11.56 -21.04 -0.62
N ALA A 116 -11.68 -21.38 -1.91
CA ALA A 116 -11.32 -20.56 -3.06
C ALA A 116 -12.31 -19.40 -3.28
N GLY A 117 -12.88 -18.87 -2.20
CA GLY A 117 -13.90 -17.85 -2.22
C GLY A 117 -13.47 -16.50 -1.67
N ASP A 118 -12.43 -16.41 -0.85
CA ASP A 118 -12.24 -15.16 -0.10
C ASP A 118 -10.75 -14.89 0.18
N GLU A 119 -10.02 -14.45 -0.85
CA GLU A 119 -8.75 -13.78 -0.61
C GLU A 119 -9.02 -12.32 -0.26
N ASP A 120 -9.24 -12.08 1.02
CA ASP A 120 -9.65 -10.78 1.56
C ASP A 120 -8.44 -9.85 1.80
N PHE A 121 -7.58 -9.74 0.79
CA PHE A 121 -6.49 -8.78 0.81
C PHE A 121 -6.97 -7.39 0.44
N LEU A 122 -6.74 -6.41 1.30
CA LEU A 122 -6.99 -5.00 1.01
C LEU A 122 -6.04 -4.49 -0.09
N VAL A 123 -6.57 -3.70 -1.00
CA VAL A 123 -5.76 -3.01 -2.02
C VAL A 123 -5.79 -1.51 -1.79
N LEU A 124 -4.62 -0.95 -1.47
CA LEU A 124 -4.41 0.48 -1.27
C LEU A 124 -3.66 1.06 -2.47
N THR A 125 -4.26 2.04 -3.14
CA THR A 125 -3.75 2.54 -4.42
C THR A 125 -3.18 3.95 -4.31
N PRO A 126 -1.89 4.15 -4.63
CA PRO A 126 -1.27 5.45 -4.77
C PRO A 126 -1.55 6.08 -6.15
N GLY A 127 -1.07 7.31 -6.34
CA GLY A 127 -1.25 8.02 -7.61
C GLY A 127 -2.70 8.43 -7.85
N VAL A 128 -3.37 8.90 -6.81
CA VAL A 128 -4.76 9.39 -6.92
C VAL A 128 -4.77 10.91 -6.95
N GLY A 129 -5.43 11.48 -7.96
CA GLY A 129 -5.56 12.91 -8.20
C GLY A 129 -6.95 13.29 -8.69
N LEU A 130 -7.48 14.44 -8.22
CA LEU A 130 -8.75 15.01 -8.69
C LEU A 130 -8.55 15.98 -9.84
N ASP A 131 -7.45 16.75 -9.79
CA ASP A 131 -7.29 17.92 -10.66
C ASP A 131 -6.16 17.73 -11.70
N THR A 132 -5.26 16.77 -11.54
CA THR A 132 -4.11 16.55 -12.42
C THR A 132 -4.01 15.10 -12.88
N LYS A 133 -3.53 14.87 -14.11
CA LYS A 133 -3.34 13.52 -14.69
C LYS A 133 -1.92 12.98 -14.50
N GLY A 134 -0.97 13.80 -14.08
CA GLY A 134 0.43 13.40 -13.90
C GLY A 134 1.33 14.57 -13.51
N ASP A 135 2.61 14.27 -13.30
CA ASP A 135 3.64 15.28 -13.08
C ASP A 135 4.81 15.11 -14.08
N GLY A 136 5.71 16.09 -14.09
CA GLY A 136 6.87 16.08 -15.00
C GLY A 136 7.92 15.00 -14.67
N MET A 137 7.73 14.20 -13.61
CA MET A 137 8.68 13.16 -13.18
C MET A 137 8.10 11.74 -13.31
N GLY A 138 7.06 11.57 -14.14
CA GLY A 138 6.51 10.25 -14.46
C GLY A 138 5.42 9.74 -13.52
N GLN A 139 5.02 10.50 -12.50
CA GLN A 139 3.88 10.14 -11.66
C GLN A 139 2.60 10.23 -12.48
N GLN A 140 1.82 9.16 -12.46
CA GLN A 140 0.51 9.09 -13.11
C GLN A 140 -0.59 9.16 -12.05
N TYR A 141 -1.63 9.97 -12.33
CA TYR A 141 -2.78 10.10 -11.44
C TYR A 141 -4.04 9.56 -12.08
N ARG A 142 -4.82 8.84 -11.29
CA ARG A 142 -6.18 8.38 -11.60
C ARG A 142 -7.16 8.97 -10.62
N THR A 143 -8.40 9.13 -11.03
CA THR A 143 -9.45 9.62 -10.12
C THR A 143 -9.86 8.56 -9.10
N PRO A 144 -10.43 8.93 -7.94
CA PRO A 144 -11.02 7.98 -7.01
C PRO A 144 -12.02 7.02 -7.67
N GLN A 145 -12.83 7.53 -8.61
CA GLN A 145 -13.77 6.73 -9.41
C GLN A 145 -13.06 5.61 -10.18
N GLN A 146 -12.00 5.93 -10.92
CA GLN A 146 -11.23 4.95 -11.68
C GLN A 146 -10.59 3.90 -10.77
N VAL A 147 -10.07 4.32 -9.63
CA VAL A 147 -9.36 3.44 -8.70
C VAL A 147 -10.31 2.48 -7.99
N ILE A 148 -11.40 3.01 -7.44
CA ILE A 148 -12.30 2.22 -6.58
C ILE A 148 -13.30 1.42 -7.42
N THR A 149 -13.95 2.07 -8.40
CA THR A 149 -15.04 1.42 -9.15
C THR A 149 -14.52 0.59 -10.32
N GLU A 150 -13.56 1.13 -11.12
CA GLU A 150 -13.09 0.45 -12.33
C GLU A 150 -11.97 -0.56 -12.05
N SER A 151 -11.06 -0.25 -11.09
CA SER A 151 -9.92 -1.12 -10.75
C SER A 151 -10.13 -1.96 -9.50
N GLY A 152 -11.28 -1.84 -8.84
CA GLY A 152 -11.67 -2.67 -7.69
C GLY A 152 -10.84 -2.44 -6.42
N CYS A 153 -10.10 -1.34 -6.30
CA CYS A 153 -9.29 -1.06 -5.13
C CYS A 153 -10.17 -0.60 -3.95
N ASP A 154 -9.66 -0.78 -2.73
CA ASP A 154 -10.44 -0.52 -1.51
C ASP A 154 -10.16 0.85 -0.91
N ILE A 155 -8.91 1.31 -0.97
CA ILE A 155 -8.47 2.53 -0.29
C ILE A 155 -7.61 3.36 -1.24
N ILE A 156 -7.86 4.66 -1.31
CA ILE A 156 -7.03 5.62 -2.03
C ILE A 156 -5.90 6.15 -1.13
N ILE A 157 -4.69 6.22 -1.67
CA ILE A 157 -3.55 6.88 -1.02
C ILE A 157 -3.33 8.21 -1.72
N VAL A 158 -3.48 9.30 -0.98
CA VAL A 158 -3.33 10.66 -1.49
C VAL A 158 -2.26 11.40 -0.69
N GLY A 159 -1.26 11.89 -1.37
CA GLY A 159 -0.19 12.70 -0.80
C GLY A 159 -0.31 14.16 -1.22
N ARG A 160 0.43 14.54 -2.25
CA ARG A 160 0.53 15.92 -2.79
C ARG A 160 -0.81 16.56 -3.13
N GLY A 161 -1.82 15.78 -3.49
CA GLY A 161 -3.18 16.30 -3.72
C GLY A 161 -3.85 16.89 -2.48
N ILE A 162 -3.38 16.51 -1.28
CA ILE A 162 -3.90 17.03 -0.01
C ILE A 162 -3.02 18.15 0.54
N TYR A 163 -1.70 17.91 0.65
CA TYR A 163 -0.79 18.87 1.29
C TYR A 163 0.08 19.65 0.30
N GLY A 164 -0.12 19.47 -1.02
CA GLY A 164 0.57 20.23 -2.08
C GLY A 164 1.97 19.71 -2.45
N SER A 165 2.70 20.45 -3.28
CA SER A 165 4.01 20.08 -3.84
C SER A 165 4.98 21.26 -3.89
N GLY A 166 5.40 21.88 -2.80
CA GLY A 166 6.34 23.00 -2.83
C GLY A 166 6.50 23.73 -1.48
N GLU A 167 7.22 24.80 -1.42
CA GLU A 167 7.31 25.66 -0.23
C GLU A 167 5.98 26.36 0.00
N GLY A 168 5.49 26.39 1.23
CA GLY A 168 4.23 27.05 1.58
C GLY A 168 3.06 26.13 1.92
N HIS A 169 3.30 24.85 2.18
CA HIS A 169 2.28 23.87 2.58
C HIS A 169 1.69 24.06 3.98
N GLU A 170 1.97 25.16 4.62
CA GLU A 170 1.53 25.44 6.00
C GLU A 170 0.08 25.92 6.09
N ASN A 171 -0.67 25.92 4.98
CA ASN A 171 -2.09 26.27 5.01
C ASN A 171 -2.92 25.08 5.46
N MET A 172 -3.09 24.92 6.75
CA MET A 172 -3.88 23.86 7.37
C MET A 172 -5.35 23.87 6.88
N GLU A 173 -5.92 25.03 6.64
CA GLU A 173 -7.31 25.16 6.15
C GLU A 173 -7.46 24.54 4.75
N GLU A 174 -6.55 24.86 3.83
CA GLU A 174 -6.56 24.26 2.48
C GLU A 174 -6.28 22.75 2.52
N THR A 175 -5.35 22.30 3.37
CA THR A 175 -5.08 20.87 3.58
C THR A 175 -6.33 20.12 4.04
N VAL A 176 -7.05 20.64 5.03
CA VAL A 176 -8.31 20.04 5.52
C VAL A 176 -9.38 20.05 4.44
N LYS A 177 -9.50 21.13 3.67
CA LYS A 177 -10.45 21.23 2.56
C LYS A 177 -10.15 20.18 1.49
N GLN A 178 -8.89 20.03 1.08
CA GLN A 178 -8.50 19.03 0.10
C GLN A 178 -8.73 17.61 0.65
N ALA A 179 -8.37 17.33 1.89
CA ALA A 179 -8.63 16.03 2.51
C ALA A 179 -10.12 15.65 2.46
N LYS A 180 -11.02 16.59 2.75
CA LYS A 180 -12.48 16.38 2.64
C LYS A 180 -12.94 16.11 1.21
N ARG A 181 -12.38 16.83 0.21
CA ARG A 181 -12.71 16.58 -1.21
C ARG A 181 -12.36 15.15 -1.62
N TYR A 182 -11.16 14.67 -1.26
CA TYR A 182 -10.74 13.31 -1.57
C TYR A 182 -11.54 12.25 -0.80
N GLN A 183 -11.84 12.51 0.48
CA GLN A 183 -12.69 11.64 1.29
C GLN A 183 -14.08 11.47 0.65
N GLU A 184 -14.73 12.57 0.29
CA GLU A 184 -16.06 12.56 -0.35
C GLU A 184 -16.01 11.83 -1.69
N ALA A 185 -15.05 12.16 -2.56
CA ALA A 185 -14.92 11.51 -3.87
C ALA A 185 -14.67 10.00 -3.75
N GLY A 186 -13.81 9.59 -2.81
CA GLY A 186 -13.57 8.18 -2.53
C GLY A 186 -14.81 7.47 -1.99
N TRP A 187 -15.55 8.10 -1.08
CA TRP A 187 -16.77 7.55 -0.53
C TRP A 187 -17.87 7.38 -1.58
N GLN A 188 -18.06 8.37 -2.45
CA GLN A 188 -19.03 8.28 -3.55
C GLN A 188 -18.66 7.17 -4.54
N ALA A 189 -17.38 7.02 -4.88
CA ALA A 189 -16.92 5.92 -5.73
C ALA A 189 -17.19 4.54 -5.09
N TYR A 190 -17.00 4.42 -3.77
CA TYR A 190 -17.31 3.19 -3.04
C TYR A 190 -18.82 2.88 -3.05
N LEU A 191 -19.67 3.86 -2.80
CA LEU A 191 -21.13 3.67 -2.87
C LEU A 191 -21.59 3.24 -4.27
N GLN A 192 -21.00 3.79 -5.32
CA GLN A 192 -21.29 3.40 -6.70
C GLN A 192 -20.86 1.94 -7.00
N ARG A 193 -19.76 1.47 -6.38
CA ARG A 193 -19.33 0.07 -6.52
C ARG A 193 -20.31 -0.92 -5.86
N LEU A 194 -21.03 -0.49 -4.85
CA LEU A 194 -22.00 -1.32 -4.13
C LEU A 194 -23.40 -1.36 -4.75
N ALA A 195 -23.71 -0.41 -5.65
CA ALA A 195 -25.01 -0.28 -6.30
C ALA A 195 -25.15 -1.19 -7.52
#